data_671ecef589964d72130b418b194a8bd5
#
_entry.id   671ecef589964d72130b418b194a8bd5
#
_cell.length_a   1.000
_cell.length_b   1.000
_cell.length_c   1.000
_cell.angle_alpha   90.00
_cell.angle_beta   90.00
_cell.angle_gamma   90.00
#
_symmetry.space_group_name_H-M   'P 1'
#
loop_
_entity.id
_entity.type
_entity.pdbx_description
1 polymer ?
#
loop_
_entity_poly.entity_id
_entity_poly.type
_entity_poly.pdbx_seq_one_letter_code
_entity_poly.pdbx_strand_id
1 'polypeptide(L)'
;MVLLIDNYDSFTYNLVQQIGAFGTDIEVVRNDKITIAEIEKKSPSHIIISPGPCTPKEGGISNSVIKEFAGKVPILGVCLGHQCIAYTFGAKIMRARRIMHGKTSMIHHDNKTIFSGLTDPFEATRYHSLIVNKETLPDSFEITAFADEDEIMGIRHKEIPLEGVQFHPESFLTAQGPKLVKNFLDYDY
;
A
#
# COMPACT_ATOMS: atom_id res chain seq x y z
N MET A 1 -2.33 14.97 -10.32
CA MET A 1 -3.46 14.48 -9.50
C MET A 1 -3.18 13.04 -9.06
N VAL A 2 -3.31 12.74 -7.76
CA VAL A 2 -3.28 11.37 -7.21
C VAL A 2 -4.67 10.77 -7.28
N LEU A 3 -4.80 9.53 -7.77
CA LEU A 3 -6.05 8.77 -7.71
C LEU A 3 -5.99 7.78 -6.54
N LEU A 4 -6.95 7.85 -5.63
CA LEU A 4 -7.08 6.92 -4.53
C LEU A 4 -8.29 6.00 -4.77
N ILE A 5 -8.02 4.69 -4.88
CA ILE A 5 -9.06 3.66 -4.98
C ILE A 5 -9.47 3.28 -3.55
N ASP A 6 -10.70 3.62 -3.18
CA ASP A 6 -11.26 3.35 -1.85
C ASP A 6 -11.91 1.96 -1.80
N ASN A 7 -11.34 1.06 -1.03
CA ASN A 7 -11.85 -0.29 -0.77
C ASN A 7 -12.88 -0.33 0.38
N TYR A 8 -13.65 0.74 0.57
CA TYR A 8 -14.66 0.85 1.65
C TYR A 8 -14.05 0.79 3.05
N ASP A 9 -12.89 1.42 3.22
CA ASP A 9 -12.22 1.47 4.51
C ASP A 9 -12.51 2.76 5.28
N SER A 10 -12.66 2.64 6.60
CA SER A 10 -12.92 3.78 7.48
C SER A 10 -11.75 4.76 7.57
N PHE A 11 -10.54 4.32 7.30
CA PHE A 11 -9.31 5.12 7.39
C PHE A 11 -8.88 5.73 6.05
N THR A 12 -9.58 5.45 4.95
CA THR A 12 -9.27 6.01 3.63
C THR A 12 -9.11 7.53 3.67
N TYR A 13 -10.01 8.23 4.36
CA TYR A 13 -9.96 9.69 4.44
C TYR A 13 -8.81 10.23 5.29
N ASN A 14 -8.17 9.44 6.14
CA ASN A 14 -6.93 9.82 6.79
C ASN A 14 -5.77 9.91 5.78
N LEU A 15 -5.70 8.96 4.81
CA LEU A 15 -4.78 9.08 3.66
C LEU A 15 -5.06 10.35 2.85
N VAL A 16 -6.34 10.63 2.56
CA VAL A 16 -6.75 11.83 1.83
C VAL A 16 -6.28 13.10 2.53
N GLN A 17 -6.51 13.20 3.84
CA GLN A 17 -6.08 14.36 4.64
C GLN A 17 -4.56 14.49 4.66
N GLN A 18 -3.85 13.39 4.80
CA GLN A 18 -2.39 13.36 4.81
C GLN A 18 -1.79 13.84 3.48
N ILE A 19 -2.34 13.34 2.34
CA ILE A 19 -1.90 13.74 1.00
C ILE A 19 -2.28 15.19 0.71
N GLY A 20 -3.51 15.59 1.08
CA GLY A 20 -3.99 16.97 0.93
C GLY A 20 -3.15 17.99 1.71
N ALA A 21 -2.62 17.61 2.88
CA ALA A 21 -1.72 18.45 3.67
C ALA A 21 -0.41 18.80 2.94
N PHE A 22 -0.01 18.02 1.93
CA PHE A 22 1.13 18.32 1.06
C PHE A 22 0.78 19.25 -0.12
N GLY A 23 -0.48 19.71 -0.22
CA GLY A 23 -0.95 20.52 -1.34
C GLY A 23 -1.16 19.72 -2.64
N THR A 24 -1.21 18.39 -2.55
CA THR A 24 -1.37 17.51 -3.69
C THR A 24 -2.86 17.36 -4.03
N ASP A 25 -3.21 17.53 -5.31
CA ASP A 25 -4.55 17.27 -5.82
C ASP A 25 -4.85 15.78 -5.81
N ILE A 26 -5.95 15.40 -5.15
CA ILE A 26 -6.35 14.01 -4.95
C ILE A 26 -7.82 13.78 -5.30
N GLU A 27 -8.09 12.72 -6.04
CA GLU A 27 -9.44 12.22 -6.30
C GLU A 27 -9.64 10.87 -5.63
N VAL A 28 -10.74 10.70 -4.93
CA VAL A 28 -11.12 9.44 -4.26
C VAL A 28 -12.28 8.80 -4.99
N VAL A 29 -12.11 7.54 -5.38
CA VAL A 29 -13.16 6.78 -6.07
C VAL A 29 -13.31 5.39 -5.46
N ARG A 30 -14.55 4.98 -5.19
CA ARG A 30 -14.86 3.63 -4.71
C ARG A 30 -14.46 2.56 -5.70
N ASN A 31 -13.97 1.43 -5.21
CA ASN A 31 -13.47 0.31 -6.02
C ASN A 31 -14.50 -0.36 -6.94
N ASP A 32 -15.77 -0.01 -6.82
CA ASP A 32 -16.90 -0.47 -7.63
C ASP A 32 -17.56 0.67 -8.46
N LYS A 33 -16.99 1.89 -8.45
CA LYS A 33 -17.57 3.09 -9.07
C LYS A 33 -16.69 3.72 -10.14
N ILE A 34 -15.72 3.00 -10.65
CA ILE A 34 -14.83 3.46 -11.71
C ILE A 34 -14.45 2.29 -12.61
N THR A 35 -14.17 2.57 -13.86
CA THR A 35 -13.64 1.61 -14.84
C THR A 35 -12.20 1.92 -15.21
N ILE A 36 -11.48 0.95 -15.76
CA ILE A 36 -10.10 1.14 -16.25
C ILE A 36 -10.04 2.27 -17.29
N ALA A 37 -10.98 2.31 -18.24
CA ALA A 37 -11.03 3.35 -19.27
C ALA A 37 -11.24 4.76 -18.69
N GLU A 38 -11.97 4.90 -17.59
CA GLU A 38 -12.12 6.18 -16.89
C GLU A 38 -10.84 6.58 -16.18
N ILE A 39 -10.11 5.63 -15.57
CA ILE A 39 -8.80 5.89 -14.96
C ILE A 39 -7.79 6.35 -16.03
N GLU A 40 -7.76 5.69 -17.19
CA GLU A 40 -6.90 6.10 -18.31
C GLU A 40 -7.17 7.54 -18.75
N LYS A 41 -8.45 7.91 -18.90
CA LYS A 41 -8.84 9.30 -19.25
C LYS A 41 -8.42 10.33 -18.21
N LYS A 42 -8.42 9.96 -16.93
CA LYS A 42 -8.01 10.83 -15.83
C LYS A 42 -6.50 11.05 -15.80
N SER A 43 -5.73 10.13 -16.38
CA SER A 43 -4.26 10.19 -16.44
C SER A 43 -3.63 10.57 -15.10
N PRO A 44 -3.86 9.79 -14.02
CA PRO A 44 -3.32 10.12 -12.71
C PRO A 44 -1.80 10.08 -12.72
N SER A 45 -1.16 10.96 -11.96
CA SER A 45 0.30 10.93 -11.74
C SER A 45 0.73 9.80 -10.82
N HIS A 46 -0.14 9.42 -9.87
CA HIS A 46 0.07 8.34 -8.90
C HIS A 46 -1.25 7.65 -8.61
N ILE A 47 -1.19 6.38 -8.25
CA ILE A 47 -2.36 5.62 -7.79
C ILE A 47 -2.06 5.09 -6.38
N ILE A 48 -3.03 5.26 -5.47
CA ILE A 48 -2.98 4.65 -4.14
C ILE A 48 -4.17 3.70 -4.00
N ILE A 49 -3.90 2.49 -3.56
CA ILE A 49 -4.95 1.49 -3.27
C ILE A 49 -5.08 1.39 -1.76
N SER A 50 -6.24 1.79 -1.25
CA SER A 50 -6.51 1.94 0.17
C SER A 50 -6.52 0.61 0.93
N PRO A 51 -6.44 0.66 2.27
CA PRO A 51 -6.92 -0.43 3.11
C PRO A 51 -8.35 -0.83 2.76
N GLY A 52 -8.79 -1.96 3.27
CA GLY A 52 -10.15 -2.43 3.10
C GLY A 52 -10.42 -3.75 3.84
N PRO A 53 -11.69 -4.15 3.92
CA PRO A 53 -12.08 -5.41 4.53
C PRO A 53 -11.80 -6.61 3.61
N CYS A 54 -11.93 -7.81 4.18
CA CYS A 54 -11.89 -9.10 3.49
C CYS A 54 -10.53 -9.47 2.89
N THR A 55 -10.50 -9.93 1.66
CA THR A 55 -9.31 -10.42 0.96
C THR A 55 -9.14 -9.71 -0.39
N PRO A 56 -8.00 -9.85 -1.06
CA PRO A 56 -7.82 -9.30 -2.41
C PRO A 56 -8.87 -9.74 -3.44
N LYS A 57 -9.56 -10.86 -3.22
CA LYS A 57 -10.63 -11.32 -4.12
C LYS A 57 -11.84 -10.39 -4.10
N GLU A 58 -12.08 -9.75 -2.97
CA GLU A 58 -13.16 -8.78 -2.78
C GLU A 58 -12.71 -7.32 -3.01
N GLY A 59 -11.47 -7.12 -3.45
CA GLY A 59 -10.90 -5.78 -3.70
C GLY A 59 -11.45 -5.05 -4.93
N GLY A 60 -12.56 -5.52 -5.52
CA GLY A 60 -13.20 -4.88 -6.67
C GLY A 60 -12.22 -4.66 -7.83
N ILE A 61 -12.15 -3.43 -8.34
CA ILE A 61 -11.27 -3.08 -9.46
C ILE A 61 -9.77 -3.05 -9.09
N SER A 62 -9.41 -3.10 -7.81
CA SER A 62 -8.01 -2.90 -7.34
C SER A 62 -7.01 -3.81 -8.04
N ASN A 63 -7.32 -5.11 -8.19
CA ASN A 63 -6.44 -6.05 -8.89
C ASN A 63 -6.29 -5.71 -10.38
N SER A 64 -7.37 -5.27 -11.03
CA SER A 64 -7.35 -4.87 -12.45
C SER A 64 -6.56 -3.58 -12.64
N VAL A 65 -6.66 -2.63 -11.70
CA VAL A 65 -5.86 -1.39 -11.69
C VAL A 65 -4.37 -1.73 -11.58
N ILE A 66 -3.99 -2.59 -10.64
CA ILE A 66 -2.60 -3.03 -10.50
C ILE A 66 -2.12 -3.66 -11.81
N LYS A 67 -2.88 -4.61 -12.37
CA LYS A 67 -2.51 -5.31 -13.60
C LYS A 67 -2.31 -4.37 -14.78
N GLU A 68 -3.18 -3.35 -14.92
CA GLU A 68 -3.15 -2.45 -16.07
C GLU A 68 -2.14 -1.31 -15.94
N PHE A 69 -1.98 -0.76 -14.73
CA PHE A 69 -1.19 0.45 -14.52
C PHE A 69 0.19 0.21 -13.92
N ALA A 70 0.52 -1.00 -13.46
CA ALA A 70 1.87 -1.32 -12.98
C ALA A 70 2.90 -1.09 -14.07
N GLY A 71 3.93 -0.29 -13.77
CA GLY A 71 4.95 0.15 -14.72
C GLY A 71 4.56 1.34 -15.62
N LYS A 72 3.29 1.77 -15.61
CA LYS A 72 2.83 2.97 -16.33
C LYS A 72 2.69 4.17 -15.38
N VAL A 73 2.29 3.92 -14.15
CA VAL A 73 2.06 4.92 -13.12
C VAL A 73 2.57 4.37 -11.79
N PRO A 74 3.23 5.18 -10.95
CA PRO A 74 3.58 4.77 -9.58
C PRO A 74 2.37 4.34 -8.78
N ILE A 75 2.44 3.16 -8.14
CA ILE A 75 1.35 2.59 -7.35
C ILE A 75 1.83 2.28 -5.94
N LEU A 76 1.09 2.75 -4.93
CA LEU A 76 1.25 2.37 -3.53
C LEU A 76 0.01 1.61 -3.05
N GLY A 77 0.21 0.39 -2.56
CA GLY A 77 -0.84 -0.38 -1.88
C GLY A 77 -0.70 -0.29 -0.36
N VAL A 78 -1.78 0.00 0.34
CA VAL A 78 -1.82 0.06 1.81
C VAL A 78 -2.72 -1.07 2.34
N CYS A 79 -2.21 -1.88 3.25
CA CYS A 79 -2.88 -2.99 3.91
C CYS A 79 -3.53 -3.96 2.90
N LEU A 80 -4.84 -3.88 2.64
CA LEU A 80 -5.49 -4.66 1.57
C LEU A 80 -4.86 -4.36 0.21
N GLY A 81 -4.53 -3.11 -0.09
CA GLY A 81 -3.85 -2.72 -1.34
C GLY A 81 -2.49 -3.40 -1.52
N HIS A 82 -1.70 -3.52 -0.45
CA HIS A 82 -0.46 -4.29 -0.44
C HIS A 82 -0.70 -5.77 -0.77
N GLN A 83 -1.73 -6.37 -0.15
CA GLN A 83 -2.11 -7.76 -0.43
C GLN A 83 -2.62 -7.93 -1.86
N CYS A 84 -3.36 -6.95 -2.41
CA CYS A 84 -3.79 -6.94 -3.81
C CYS A 84 -2.59 -6.93 -4.77
N ILE A 85 -1.55 -6.14 -4.48
CA ILE A 85 -0.30 -6.15 -5.26
C ILE A 85 0.30 -7.55 -5.28
N ALA A 86 0.59 -8.11 -4.11
CA ALA A 86 1.19 -9.44 -4.00
C ALA A 86 0.33 -10.53 -4.70
N TYR A 87 -0.98 -10.49 -4.46
CA TYR A 87 -1.95 -11.43 -5.04
C TYR A 87 -2.01 -11.35 -6.58
N THR A 88 -2.03 -10.14 -7.14
CA THR A 88 -2.07 -9.93 -8.59
C THR A 88 -0.86 -10.51 -9.31
N PHE A 89 0.29 -10.53 -8.65
CA PHE A 89 1.52 -11.15 -9.15
C PHE A 89 1.70 -12.62 -8.74
N GLY A 90 0.67 -13.24 -8.14
CA GLY A 90 0.64 -14.69 -7.90
C GLY A 90 1.02 -15.14 -6.49
N ALA A 91 1.35 -14.21 -5.58
CA ALA A 91 1.58 -14.58 -4.19
C ALA A 91 0.29 -15.04 -3.49
N LYS A 92 0.41 -15.93 -2.54
CA LYS A 92 -0.69 -16.37 -1.69
C LYS A 92 -0.84 -15.46 -0.48
N ILE A 93 -2.09 -15.17 -0.14
CA ILE A 93 -2.44 -14.48 1.11
C ILE A 93 -2.87 -15.52 2.12
N MET A 94 -2.30 -15.44 3.32
CA MET A 94 -2.53 -16.40 4.39
C MET A 94 -2.91 -15.69 5.69
N ARG A 95 -3.40 -16.45 6.67
CA ARG A 95 -3.67 -15.89 8.01
C ARG A 95 -2.36 -15.56 8.70
N ALA A 96 -2.30 -14.39 9.32
CA ALA A 96 -1.22 -14.02 10.21
C ALA A 96 -1.21 -14.95 11.44
N ARG A 97 -0.04 -15.15 12.03
CA ARG A 97 0.09 -15.94 13.27
C ARG A 97 -0.67 -15.27 14.43
N ARG A 98 -0.75 -13.95 14.42
CA ARG A 98 -1.47 -13.15 15.41
C ARG A 98 -2.41 -12.18 14.70
N ILE A 99 -3.62 -12.03 15.22
CA ILE A 99 -4.54 -10.98 14.76
C ILE A 99 -4.05 -9.64 15.33
N MET A 100 -3.78 -8.70 14.43
CA MET A 100 -3.42 -7.34 14.78
C MET A 100 -4.63 -6.44 14.58
N HIS A 101 -5.08 -5.78 15.66
CA HIS A 101 -6.22 -4.87 15.60
C HIS A 101 -5.95 -3.64 16.46
N GLY A 102 -5.55 -2.54 15.84
CA GLY A 102 -5.19 -1.31 16.52
C GLY A 102 -3.94 -1.41 17.39
N LYS A 103 -3.10 -2.40 17.13
CA LYS A 103 -1.82 -2.59 17.82
C LYS A 103 -0.67 -2.02 16.99
N THR A 104 0.37 -1.59 17.65
CA THR A 104 1.60 -1.16 17.00
C THR A 104 2.65 -2.27 17.01
N SER A 105 3.57 -2.19 16.07
CA SER A 105 4.79 -3.00 16.01
C SER A 105 5.95 -2.14 15.53
N MET A 106 7.17 -2.55 15.90
CA MET A 106 8.38 -1.99 15.33
C MET A 106 8.57 -2.55 13.93
N ILE A 107 8.71 -1.66 12.96
CA ILE A 107 8.90 -1.99 11.55
C ILE A 107 10.34 -1.73 11.17
N HIS A 108 11.05 -2.79 10.81
CA HIS A 108 12.39 -2.72 10.22
C HIS A 108 12.26 -2.58 8.71
N HIS A 109 13.14 -1.81 8.08
CA HIS A 109 13.07 -1.54 6.65
C HIS A 109 14.46 -1.33 5.99
N ASP A 110 14.46 -1.29 4.66
CA ASP A 110 15.69 -1.19 3.86
C ASP A 110 16.21 0.25 3.67
N ASN A 111 15.51 1.25 4.20
CA ASN A 111 15.81 2.68 4.08
C ASN A 111 15.92 3.20 2.63
N LYS A 112 15.18 2.58 1.69
CA LYS A 112 15.15 2.98 0.28
C LYS A 112 13.76 3.44 -0.13
N THR A 113 13.65 4.17 -1.24
CA THR A 113 12.39 4.62 -1.85
C THR A 113 11.43 5.25 -0.81
N ILE A 114 10.27 4.67 -0.59
CA ILE A 114 9.28 5.16 0.39
C ILE A 114 9.80 5.18 1.82
N PHE A 115 10.81 4.36 2.15
CA PHE A 115 11.43 4.30 3.48
C PHE A 115 12.63 5.23 3.64
N SER A 116 13.02 5.97 2.60
CA SER A 116 14.20 6.82 2.64
C SER A 116 14.14 7.86 3.75
N GLY A 117 15.18 7.84 4.60
CA GLY A 117 15.34 8.76 5.73
C GLY A 117 14.29 8.62 6.83
N LEU A 118 13.56 7.51 6.91
CA LEU A 118 12.78 7.12 8.08
C LEU A 118 13.71 6.54 9.15
N THR A 119 13.27 6.59 10.41
CA THR A 119 13.98 5.91 11.50
C THR A 119 13.82 4.40 11.36
N ASP A 120 14.89 3.63 11.50
CA ASP A 120 14.85 2.16 11.51
C ASP A 120 15.28 1.60 12.86
N PRO A 121 14.42 0.84 13.57
CA PRO A 121 13.02 0.63 13.26
C PRO A 121 12.12 1.83 13.65
N PHE A 122 10.91 1.89 13.09
CA PHE A 122 9.88 2.83 13.53
C PHE A 122 8.59 2.11 13.94
N GLU A 123 7.81 2.75 14.80
CA GLU A 123 6.54 2.22 15.27
C GLU A 123 5.42 2.50 14.25
N ALA A 124 4.64 1.46 13.89
CA ALA A 124 3.50 1.60 13.00
C ALA A 124 2.29 0.77 13.45
N THR A 125 1.11 1.29 13.16
CA THR A 125 -0.18 0.67 13.49
C THR A 125 -0.51 -0.44 12.50
N ARG A 126 -1.06 -1.54 13.02
CA ARG A 126 -1.48 -2.71 12.26
C ARG A 126 -2.95 -3.04 12.55
N TYR A 127 -3.74 -3.31 11.48
CA TYR A 127 -5.16 -3.70 11.54
C TYR A 127 -5.43 -4.88 10.60
N HIS A 128 -4.65 -5.96 10.67
CA HIS A 128 -4.79 -7.07 9.75
C HIS A 128 -4.77 -8.44 10.44
N SER A 129 -5.49 -9.37 9.86
CA SER A 129 -5.48 -10.79 10.18
C SER A 129 -4.88 -11.65 9.06
N LEU A 130 -4.59 -11.02 7.92
CA LEU A 130 -4.00 -11.65 6.74
C LEU A 130 -2.64 -11.01 6.43
N ILE A 131 -1.75 -11.81 5.84
CA ILE A 131 -0.41 -11.42 5.40
C ILE A 131 -0.06 -12.08 4.08
N VAL A 132 0.90 -11.52 3.38
CA VAL A 132 1.52 -12.14 2.21
C VAL A 132 2.37 -13.32 2.66
N ASN A 133 2.19 -14.48 2.01
CA ASN A 133 3.04 -15.64 2.26
C ASN A 133 4.40 -15.46 1.57
N LYS A 134 5.46 -15.33 2.38
CA LYS A 134 6.85 -15.13 1.95
C LYS A 134 7.33 -16.16 0.94
N GLU A 135 6.96 -17.43 1.13
CA GLU A 135 7.39 -18.54 0.28
C GLU A 135 6.81 -18.49 -1.15
N THR A 136 5.76 -17.68 -1.34
CA THR A 136 5.06 -17.58 -2.63
C THR A 136 5.22 -16.20 -3.27
N LEU A 137 5.96 -15.29 -2.62
CA LEU A 137 6.25 -13.97 -3.19
C LEU A 137 7.18 -14.16 -4.41
N PRO A 138 6.79 -13.64 -5.60
CA PRO A 138 7.61 -13.81 -6.80
C PRO A 138 8.98 -13.15 -6.67
N ASP A 139 9.97 -13.68 -7.35
CA ASP A 139 11.35 -13.17 -7.39
C ASP A 139 11.45 -11.74 -7.96
N SER A 140 10.42 -11.26 -8.65
CA SER A 140 10.33 -9.88 -9.12
C SER A 140 10.14 -8.86 -7.99
N PHE A 141 9.84 -9.31 -6.76
CA PHE A 141 9.69 -8.46 -5.60
C PHE A 141 10.86 -8.57 -4.62
N GLU A 142 11.12 -7.46 -3.96
CA GLU A 142 11.95 -7.39 -2.74
C GLU A 142 11.03 -7.24 -1.53
N ILE A 143 11.40 -7.86 -0.40
CA ILE A 143 10.82 -7.56 0.90
C ILE A 143 11.58 -6.35 1.43
N THR A 144 10.88 -5.23 1.58
CA THR A 144 11.46 -3.94 1.94
C THR A 144 11.25 -3.58 3.41
N ALA A 145 10.28 -4.24 4.06
CA ALA A 145 10.04 -4.07 5.49
C ALA A 145 9.48 -5.34 6.12
N PHE A 146 9.77 -5.53 7.40
CA PHE A 146 9.31 -6.65 8.20
C PHE A 146 9.06 -6.24 9.65
N ALA A 147 8.20 -6.99 10.34
CA ALA A 147 7.97 -6.89 11.77
C ALA A 147 8.40 -8.19 12.48
N ASP A 148 8.08 -8.31 13.77
CA ASP A 148 8.36 -9.52 14.57
C ASP A 148 8.03 -10.81 13.80
N GLU A 149 8.84 -11.86 14.03
CA GLU A 149 8.67 -13.19 13.43
C GLU A 149 8.75 -13.19 11.88
N ASP A 150 9.48 -12.24 11.28
CA ASP A 150 9.68 -12.12 9.83
C ASP A 150 8.40 -11.92 9.02
N GLU A 151 7.33 -11.38 9.62
CA GLU A 151 6.13 -11.01 8.87
C GLU A 151 6.43 -9.88 7.89
N ILE A 152 6.08 -10.08 6.62
CA ILE A 152 6.26 -9.07 5.57
C ILE A 152 5.39 -7.85 5.86
N MET A 153 6.04 -6.69 5.98
CA MET A 153 5.40 -5.38 6.20
C MET A 153 5.59 -4.42 5.04
N GLY A 154 6.47 -4.74 4.10
CA GLY A 154 6.69 -3.96 2.88
C GLY A 154 7.20 -4.83 1.74
N ILE A 155 6.74 -4.52 0.53
CA ILE A 155 7.24 -5.11 -0.72
C ILE A 155 7.44 -4.02 -1.76
N ARG A 156 8.42 -4.21 -2.64
CA ARG A 156 8.68 -3.37 -3.81
C ARG A 156 8.99 -4.24 -5.01
N HIS A 157 8.43 -3.92 -6.16
CA HIS A 157 8.84 -4.53 -7.41
C HIS A 157 10.22 -4.01 -7.83
N LYS A 158 11.09 -4.89 -8.32
CA LYS A 158 12.51 -4.57 -8.61
C LYS A 158 12.71 -3.62 -9.78
N GLU A 159 11.77 -3.57 -10.73
CA GLU A 159 11.94 -2.91 -12.02
C GLU A 159 10.91 -1.81 -12.31
N ILE A 160 9.78 -1.81 -11.61
CA ILE A 160 8.68 -0.87 -11.87
C ILE A 160 8.26 -0.15 -10.58
N PRO A 161 7.68 1.07 -10.67
CA PRO A 161 7.25 1.87 -9.52
C PRO A 161 6.01 1.28 -8.85
N LEU A 162 6.17 0.17 -8.15
CA LEU A 162 5.10 -0.56 -7.49
C LEU A 162 5.54 -0.99 -6.10
N GLU A 163 4.96 -0.38 -5.08
CA GLU A 163 5.28 -0.65 -3.68
C GLU A 163 4.02 -0.91 -2.84
N GLY A 164 4.17 -1.63 -1.76
CA GLY A 164 3.08 -1.87 -0.84
C GLY A 164 3.54 -2.00 0.60
N VAL A 165 2.72 -1.52 1.53
CA VAL A 165 2.94 -1.62 2.97
C VAL A 165 1.75 -2.29 3.66
N GLN A 166 2.02 -3.23 4.57
CA GLN A 166 0.97 -3.96 5.29
C GLN A 166 0.43 -3.17 6.47
N PHE A 167 1.22 -2.29 7.05
CA PHE A 167 0.81 -1.40 8.14
C PHE A 167 0.07 -0.15 7.62
N HIS A 168 -0.45 0.67 8.54
CA HIS A 168 -1.26 1.84 8.24
C HIS A 168 -0.46 3.14 8.41
N PRO A 169 0.12 3.71 7.34
CA PRO A 169 0.87 4.97 7.41
C PRO A 169 -0.02 6.17 7.73
N GLU A 170 -1.33 6.07 7.50
CA GLU A 170 -2.32 7.11 7.77
C GLU A 170 -2.76 7.18 9.23
N SER A 171 -2.39 6.19 10.03
CA SER A 171 -2.73 6.16 11.45
C SER A 171 -1.94 7.21 12.22
N PHE A 172 -2.61 7.90 13.15
CA PHE A 172 -1.97 8.89 14.04
C PHE A 172 -0.88 8.29 14.93
N LEU A 173 -0.91 6.98 15.19
CA LEU A 173 0.13 6.26 15.92
C LEU A 173 1.34 5.88 15.04
N THR A 174 1.27 6.09 13.73
CA THR A 174 2.38 5.87 12.80
C THR A 174 3.06 7.21 12.52
N ALA A 175 3.90 7.67 13.45
CA ALA A 175 4.51 9.00 13.38
C ALA A 175 5.34 9.26 12.11
N GLN A 176 5.93 8.22 11.52
CA GLN A 176 6.70 8.29 10.28
C GLN A 176 5.83 8.19 9.01
N GLY A 177 4.53 7.91 9.17
CA GLY A 177 3.60 7.71 8.06
C GLY A 177 3.51 8.88 7.08
N PRO A 178 3.38 10.14 7.53
CA PRO A 178 3.37 11.29 6.63
C PRO A 178 4.63 11.38 5.75
N LYS A 179 5.80 11.11 6.30
CA LYS A 179 7.05 11.12 5.56
C LYS A 179 7.11 9.98 4.53
N LEU A 180 6.62 8.78 4.88
CA LEU A 180 6.53 7.65 3.96
C LEU A 180 5.64 7.99 2.76
N VAL A 181 4.45 8.52 3.00
CA VAL A 181 3.52 8.92 1.94
C VAL A 181 4.11 10.04 1.09
N LYS A 182 4.78 11.02 1.71
CA LYS A 182 5.47 12.08 0.98
C LYS A 182 6.59 11.53 0.10
N ASN A 183 7.40 10.59 0.61
CA ASN A 183 8.45 9.94 -0.18
C ASN A 183 7.86 9.26 -1.43
N PHE A 184 6.71 8.58 -1.30
CA PHE A 184 6.04 7.97 -2.45
C PHE A 184 5.61 9.01 -3.49
N LEU A 185 5.12 10.16 -3.08
CA LEU A 185 4.67 11.23 -3.99
C LEU A 185 5.82 11.97 -4.66
N ASP A 186 6.96 12.05 -4.01
CA ASP A 186 8.13 12.82 -4.46
C ASP A 186 9.18 11.95 -5.18
N TYR A 187 9.08 10.62 -5.11
CA TYR A 187 10.10 9.74 -5.66
C TYR A 187 10.02 9.70 -7.19
N ASP A 188 11.13 10.04 -7.83
CA ASP A 188 11.32 9.86 -9.27
C ASP A 188 11.73 8.41 -9.55
N TYR A 189 10.80 7.62 -10.03
CA TYR A 189 10.99 6.21 -10.35
C TYR A 189 11.67 6.00 -11.70
#